data_5def2286fde0ce71f48a82b382365d47
#
_entry.id   5def2286fde0ce71f48a82b382365d47
#
_cell.length_a   1.000
_cell.length_b   1.000
_cell.length_c   1.000
_cell.angle_alpha   90.00
_cell.angle_beta   90.00
_cell.angle_gamma   90.00
#
_symmetry.space_group_name_H-M   'P 1'
#
loop_
_entity.id
_entity.type
_entity.pdbx_description
1 polymer ?
#
loop_
_entity_poly.entity_id
_entity_poly.type
_entity_poly.pdbx_seq_one_letter_code
_entity_poly.pdbx_strand_id
1 'polypeptide(L)'
;MMQQKGRANNRRSRSFSRSRVAVDEESTMAAHGQEREIQKSYWIEHSADLTVEAMMLDSKAADLDKEERPERLVSNLKFIQVSTWCHTQVLALLPPYEGKSILELGAGIGRFTGELAKKAGQVLALDFIESVIKKNENINGHFKNVKFMCADVTSPDLNISAESMDLIFSNWLLMYLSDKEVENLVERMVKWLKVGGFIFFRESCFHQSGDCKRKNNPTHYREPRYYTKVFKECHTNNGSGNSYELSLIGCKCIGAYVRNKKNQNQICWIWQKVCSEEDRGFQRFLDNVQYKCNGILRYERVFGPGFVSTGGIETTKEFVAKLDLKPGQKVLDVGCGIGGGDFYMADTFDVHVLGIDLSINMVSFALERAIGLKYSVEFEVADCTKKTYADNMFDVIYSRDTILHIQDKPALFKSFHKWLKPGGKVLISDYCKSTGPPSPEFAAYIQQRGYDLHSVEAYGQMLKDAGFDEVVAEDRTNQFVKVLQRELNEVEKDKEAFIQNFSEEDYNDIVGGWKAKMIRSSSGEQRWGLFIAKKK
;
A
#
# COMPACT_ATOMS: atom_id res chain seq x y z
N MET A 1 -10.07 77.39 -16.43
CA MET A 1 -9.27 78.00 -15.36
C MET A 1 -8.70 76.87 -14.50
N MET A 2 -7.38 76.77 -14.45
CA MET A 2 -6.50 76.27 -13.40
C MET A 2 -6.66 74.77 -12.99
N GLN A 3 -5.65 73.98 -12.82
CA GLN A 3 -4.19 74.00 -13.11
C GLN A 3 -3.71 72.56 -12.97
N GLN A 4 -2.89 72.13 -13.89
CA GLN A 4 -2.10 70.89 -13.80
C GLN A 4 -1.05 71.04 -12.69
N LYS A 5 -0.88 69.97 -11.87
CA LYS A 5 0.41 69.69 -11.22
C LYS A 5 0.74 68.20 -11.40
N GLY A 6 1.77 67.96 -12.17
CA GLY A 6 2.38 66.68 -12.34
C GLY A 6 3.14 66.22 -11.09
N ARG A 7 3.17 64.90 -10.88
CA ARG A 7 4.14 64.26 -9.99
C ARG A 7 4.87 63.15 -10.76
N ALA A 8 6.16 63.34 -10.85
CA ALA A 8 7.11 62.42 -11.40
C ALA A 8 7.14 61.09 -10.57
N ASN A 9 6.97 59.96 -11.21
CA ASN A 9 7.17 58.65 -10.62
C ASN A 9 8.63 58.23 -10.79
N ASN A 10 9.36 58.21 -9.70
CA ASN A 10 10.70 57.68 -9.57
C ASN A 10 10.61 56.13 -9.54
N ARG A 11 11.01 55.48 -10.63
CA ARG A 11 11.27 54.03 -10.67
C ARG A 11 12.58 53.77 -9.95
N ARG A 12 12.50 53.28 -8.71
CA ARG A 12 13.58 52.53 -8.04
C ARG A 12 13.34 51.06 -8.29
N SER A 13 14.14 50.47 -9.15
CA SER A 13 14.30 49.04 -9.31
C SER A 13 14.84 48.45 -8.00
N ARG A 14 14.05 47.64 -7.33
CA ARG A 14 14.50 46.85 -6.20
C ARG A 14 15.14 45.55 -6.71
N SER A 15 16.47 45.49 -6.70
CA SER A 15 17.24 44.26 -6.73
C SER A 15 17.17 43.61 -5.34
N PHE A 16 16.12 42.83 -5.08
CA PHE A 16 15.96 42.06 -3.83
C PHE A 16 15.37 40.71 -4.16
N SER A 17 16.21 39.75 -4.59
CA SER A 17 15.80 38.34 -4.63
C SER A 17 16.95 37.31 -4.65
N ARG A 18 18.21 37.71 -4.90
CA ARG A 18 19.30 36.71 -4.93
C ARG A 18 19.97 36.44 -3.58
N SER A 19 19.93 37.37 -2.61
CA SER A 19 20.61 37.19 -1.31
C SER A 19 19.79 36.41 -0.28
N ARG A 20 18.47 36.37 -0.34
CA ARG A 20 17.64 35.58 0.60
C ARG A 20 17.61 34.10 0.27
N VAL A 21 17.58 33.73 -1.01
CA VAL A 21 17.61 32.32 -1.44
C VAL A 21 18.96 31.66 -1.08
N ALA A 22 20.07 32.35 -1.27
CA ALA A 22 21.39 31.81 -0.94
C ALA A 22 21.64 31.65 0.59
N VAL A 23 21.07 32.54 1.42
CA VAL A 23 21.18 32.46 2.90
C VAL A 23 20.30 31.30 3.44
N ASP A 24 19.14 31.06 2.85
CA ASP A 24 18.27 29.93 3.22
C ASP A 24 18.87 28.58 2.81
N GLU A 25 19.52 28.51 1.64
CA GLU A 25 20.20 27.30 1.17
C GLU A 25 21.45 26.95 2.01
N GLU A 26 22.28 27.94 2.37
CA GLU A 26 23.45 27.72 3.23
C GLU A 26 23.07 27.33 4.66
N SER A 27 22.03 27.92 5.22
CA SER A 27 21.53 27.54 6.54
C SER A 27 20.90 26.15 6.56
N THR A 28 20.23 25.78 5.48
CA THR A 28 19.63 24.45 5.28
C THR A 28 20.73 23.39 5.09
N MET A 29 21.76 23.67 4.29
CA MET A 29 22.92 22.77 4.13
C MET A 29 23.69 22.57 5.43
N ALA A 30 23.88 23.62 6.22
CA ALA A 30 24.54 23.51 7.53
C ALA A 30 23.73 22.68 8.52
N ALA A 31 22.41 22.82 8.54
CA ALA A 31 21.51 22.02 9.38
C ALA A 31 21.52 20.54 8.96
N HIS A 32 21.50 20.23 7.67
CA HIS A 32 21.61 18.86 7.17
C HIS A 32 22.96 18.21 7.48
N GLY A 33 24.06 18.97 7.37
CA GLY A 33 25.38 18.49 7.77
C GLY A 33 25.45 18.12 9.25
N GLN A 34 24.83 18.91 10.12
CA GLN A 34 24.78 18.65 11.55
C GLN A 34 23.92 17.42 11.89
N GLU A 35 22.79 17.23 11.22
CA GLU A 35 21.92 16.07 11.39
C GLU A 35 22.66 14.79 10.99
N ARG A 36 23.37 14.80 9.86
CA ARG A 36 24.14 13.65 9.37
C ARG A 36 25.27 13.25 10.32
N GLU A 37 25.97 14.22 10.91
CA GLU A 37 27.00 13.94 11.93
C GLU A 37 26.40 13.33 13.20
N ILE A 38 25.22 13.75 13.62
CA ILE A 38 24.49 13.13 14.74
C ILE A 38 24.17 11.66 14.42
N GLN A 39 23.68 11.37 13.22
CA GLN A 39 23.39 10.01 12.77
C GLN A 39 24.65 9.13 12.77
N LYS A 40 25.75 9.64 12.21
CA LYS A 40 27.03 8.93 12.19
C LYS A 40 27.57 8.67 13.60
N SER A 41 27.61 9.68 14.44
CA SER A 41 28.09 9.57 15.82
C SER A 41 27.28 8.56 16.62
N TYR A 42 25.96 8.61 16.48
CA TYR A 42 25.06 7.65 17.13
C TYR A 42 25.39 6.21 16.75
N TRP A 43 25.53 5.91 15.45
CA TRP A 43 25.79 4.55 14.98
C TRP A 43 27.23 4.10 15.27
N ILE A 44 28.22 5.00 15.25
CA ILE A 44 29.61 4.69 15.67
C ILE A 44 29.61 4.27 17.14
N GLU A 45 28.94 5.05 18.01
CA GLU A 45 28.83 4.74 19.45
C GLU A 45 28.17 3.38 19.72
N HIS A 46 27.16 3.01 18.93
CA HIS A 46 26.40 1.77 19.11
C HIS A 46 26.91 0.60 18.25
N SER A 47 27.97 0.77 17.49
CA SER A 47 28.48 -0.26 16.57
C SER A 47 29.36 -1.33 17.22
N ALA A 48 29.95 -1.06 18.40
CA ALA A 48 30.90 -1.96 19.03
C ALA A 48 30.29 -3.32 19.41
N ASP A 49 29.05 -3.32 19.92
CA ASP A 49 28.35 -4.51 20.41
C ASP A 49 27.07 -4.81 19.61
N LEU A 50 27.07 -4.56 18.29
CA LEU A 50 25.91 -4.81 17.46
C LEU A 50 25.59 -6.31 17.39
N THR A 51 24.52 -6.70 18.09
CA THR A 51 23.86 -8.00 17.98
C THR A 51 22.56 -7.85 17.21
N VAL A 52 21.89 -8.97 16.89
CA VAL A 52 20.56 -8.94 16.26
C VAL A 52 19.55 -8.23 17.16
N GLU A 53 19.61 -8.48 18.47
CA GLU A 53 18.76 -7.85 19.48
C GLU A 53 18.98 -6.33 19.53
N ALA A 54 20.24 -5.91 19.49
CA ALA A 54 20.61 -4.50 19.48
C ALA A 54 20.14 -3.80 18.20
N MET A 55 20.26 -4.45 17.04
CA MET A 55 19.79 -3.87 15.77
C MET A 55 18.26 -3.79 15.68
N MET A 56 17.55 -4.81 16.15
CA MET A 56 16.08 -4.84 16.11
C MET A 56 15.42 -4.08 17.25
N LEU A 57 16.21 -3.62 18.25
CA LEU A 57 15.70 -2.99 19.48
C LEU A 57 14.62 -3.83 20.19
N ASP A 58 14.81 -5.15 20.19
CA ASP A 58 13.80 -6.08 20.65
C ASP A 58 14.41 -7.24 21.44
N SER A 59 13.88 -7.52 22.64
CA SER A 59 14.34 -8.59 23.51
C SER A 59 14.05 -9.99 22.95
N LYS A 60 13.12 -10.12 22.01
CA LYS A 60 12.77 -11.37 21.30
C LYS A 60 13.22 -11.36 19.84
N ALA A 61 14.27 -10.59 19.56
CA ALA A 61 14.78 -10.41 18.20
C ALA A 61 15.13 -11.73 17.52
N ALA A 62 15.68 -12.69 18.23
CA ALA A 62 16.04 -13.99 17.66
C ALA A 62 14.84 -14.76 17.10
N ASP A 63 13.68 -14.70 17.77
CA ASP A 63 12.45 -15.36 17.31
C ASP A 63 11.88 -14.64 16.09
N LEU A 64 11.84 -13.30 16.11
CA LEU A 64 11.40 -12.50 14.97
C LEU A 64 12.32 -12.68 13.77
N ASP A 65 13.64 -12.69 13.99
CA ASP A 65 14.64 -12.87 12.94
C ASP A 65 14.54 -14.24 12.27
N LYS A 66 14.24 -15.30 13.01
CA LYS A 66 13.95 -16.63 12.46
C LYS A 66 12.71 -16.64 11.58
N GLU A 67 11.66 -15.92 11.95
CA GLU A 67 10.47 -15.80 11.11
C GLU A 67 10.69 -14.92 9.88
N GLU A 68 11.57 -13.93 9.96
CA GLU A 68 11.91 -13.06 8.82
C GLU A 68 12.83 -13.74 7.80
N ARG A 69 13.68 -14.66 8.27
CA ARG A 69 14.65 -15.40 7.46
C ARG A 69 14.37 -16.90 7.59
N PRO A 70 14.19 -17.65 6.49
CA PRO A 70 13.99 -19.09 6.57
C PRO A 70 15.27 -19.78 7.04
N GLU A 71 15.24 -20.46 8.17
CA GLU A 71 16.17 -21.54 8.42
C GLU A 71 15.87 -22.68 7.43
N ARG A 72 16.90 -23.36 6.92
CA ARG A 72 16.77 -24.51 6.04
C ARG A 72 15.72 -25.47 6.59
N LEU A 73 14.59 -25.59 5.93
CA LEU A 73 13.76 -26.78 6.07
C LEU A 73 14.63 -27.95 5.55
N VAL A 74 15.06 -28.77 6.51
CA VAL A 74 15.76 -30.03 6.25
C VAL A 74 14.92 -30.78 5.21
N SER A 75 15.57 -31.17 4.13
CA SER A 75 15.05 -31.83 2.95
C SER A 75 14.55 -33.25 3.25
N ASN A 76 13.59 -33.46 4.15
CA ASN A 76 13.00 -34.79 4.39
C ASN A 76 11.61 -34.77 5.04
N LEU A 77 10.75 -33.81 4.68
CA LEU A 77 9.34 -33.95 4.97
C LEU A 77 8.54 -33.78 3.68
N LYS A 78 8.13 -34.94 3.14
CA LYS A 78 7.09 -35.05 2.13
C LYS A 78 5.88 -34.24 2.59
N PHE A 79 5.46 -33.29 1.74
CA PHE A 79 4.13 -32.70 1.67
C PHE A 79 3.37 -32.54 3.00
N ILE A 80 3.80 -31.61 3.83
CA ILE A 80 2.85 -30.88 4.67
C ILE A 80 2.70 -29.52 3.98
N GLN A 81 1.55 -29.34 3.37
CA GLN A 81 1.08 -28.08 2.78
C GLN A 81 0.86 -27.10 3.94
N VAL A 82 1.95 -26.50 4.43
CA VAL A 82 1.90 -25.45 5.44
C VAL A 82 1.24 -24.25 4.77
N SER A 83 0.07 -23.90 5.26
CA SER A 83 -0.73 -22.80 4.74
C SER A 83 0.14 -21.55 4.61
N THR A 84 0.29 -21.04 3.40
CA THR A 84 1.13 -19.93 2.98
C THR A 84 0.80 -18.59 3.67
N TRP A 85 -0.20 -18.55 4.51
CA TRP A 85 -0.61 -17.37 5.29
C TRP A 85 0.32 -17.07 6.48
N CYS A 86 1.05 -18.07 6.96
CA CYS A 86 1.80 -17.96 8.20
C CYS A 86 3.22 -17.41 8.05
N HIS A 87 3.72 -17.22 6.83
CA HIS A 87 5.13 -16.90 6.60
C HIS A 87 5.31 -15.73 5.63
N THR A 88 4.90 -14.53 6.05
CA THR A 88 5.38 -13.33 5.37
C THR A 88 6.83 -13.07 5.80
N GLN A 89 7.71 -13.93 5.35
CA GLN A 89 9.15 -13.74 5.47
C GLN A 89 9.55 -12.61 4.53
N VAL A 90 10.36 -11.68 4.98
CA VAL A 90 10.83 -10.55 4.16
C VAL A 90 11.34 -11.04 2.80
N LEU A 91 12.13 -12.10 2.79
CA LEU A 91 12.69 -12.67 1.54
C LEU A 91 11.63 -13.30 0.63
N ALA A 92 10.54 -13.79 1.16
CA ALA A 92 9.44 -14.35 0.36
C ALA A 92 8.59 -13.26 -0.33
N LEU A 93 8.75 -12.00 0.06
CA LEU A 93 8.12 -10.86 -0.57
C LEU A 93 8.90 -10.34 -1.77
N LEU A 94 10.18 -10.71 -1.88
CA LEU A 94 11.03 -10.24 -2.97
C LEU A 94 10.57 -10.81 -4.32
N PRO A 95 10.67 -10.02 -5.39
CA PRO A 95 10.52 -10.54 -6.74
C PRO A 95 11.60 -11.60 -7.03
N PRO A 96 11.44 -12.45 -8.04
CA PRO A 96 12.46 -13.43 -8.42
C PRO A 96 13.81 -12.74 -8.67
N TYR A 97 14.85 -13.15 -7.92
CA TYR A 97 16.18 -12.54 -7.99
C TYR A 97 17.30 -13.58 -8.20
N GLU A 98 16.97 -14.82 -8.55
CA GLU A 98 17.95 -15.87 -8.86
C GLU A 98 18.88 -15.43 -10.01
N GLY A 99 20.18 -15.47 -9.76
CA GLY A 99 21.20 -15.07 -10.73
C GLY A 99 21.30 -13.56 -11.01
N LYS A 100 20.55 -12.73 -10.28
CA LYS A 100 20.45 -11.27 -10.45
C LYS A 100 21.52 -10.52 -9.68
N SER A 101 21.76 -9.25 -10.09
CA SER A 101 22.64 -8.31 -9.38
C SER A 101 21.84 -7.52 -8.34
N ILE A 102 22.26 -7.62 -7.08
CA ILE A 102 21.57 -7.00 -5.95
C ILE A 102 22.48 -5.93 -5.32
N LEU A 103 21.90 -4.77 -5.01
CA LEU A 103 22.49 -3.76 -4.15
C LEU A 103 21.76 -3.78 -2.81
N GLU A 104 22.45 -4.15 -1.73
CA GLU A 104 21.95 -4.09 -0.37
C GLU A 104 22.42 -2.81 0.30
N LEU A 105 21.49 -1.89 0.58
CA LEU A 105 21.75 -0.61 1.23
C LEU A 105 21.48 -0.71 2.73
N GLY A 106 22.45 -0.27 3.55
CA GLY A 106 22.40 -0.41 5.00
C GLY A 106 22.47 -1.88 5.42
N ALA A 107 23.45 -2.62 4.87
CA ALA A 107 23.60 -4.06 5.05
C ALA A 107 23.84 -4.48 6.50
N GLY A 108 24.29 -3.55 7.35
CA GLY A 108 24.54 -3.80 8.76
C GLY A 108 25.49 -4.97 8.98
N ILE A 109 25.23 -5.77 10.00
CA ILE A 109 26.01 -6.98 10.33
C ILE A 109 25.72 -8.17 9.40
N GLY A 110 24.96 -7.98 8.31
CA GLY A 110 24.75 -8.99 7.28
C GLY A 110 23.58 -9.96 7.53
N ARG A 111 22.54 -9.51 8.22
CA ARG A 111 21.33 -10.34 8.48
C ARG A 111 20.73 -10.90 7.20
N PHE A 112 20.68 -10.11 6.12
CA PHE A 112 20.11 -10.51 4.85
C PHE A 112 21.16 -10.82 3.78
N THR A 113 22.38 -10.28 3.89
CA THR A 113 23.47 -10.43 2.91
C THR A 113 23.69 -11.89 2.52
N GLY A 114 23.88 -12.79 3.50
CA GLY A 114 24.09 -14.21 3.25
C GLY A 114 22.89 -14.91 2.63
N GLU A 115 21.68 -14.54 3.02
CA GLU A 115 20.44 -15.11 2.45
C GLU A 115 20.26 -14.68 1.00
N LEU A 116 20.50 -13.41 0.68
CA LEU A 116 20.48 -12.90 -0.68
C LEU A 116 21.53 -13.59 -1.54
N ALA A 117 22.75 -13.76 -1.01
CA ALA A 117 23.87 -14.37 -1.73
C ALA A 117 23.62 -15.82 -2.14
N LYS A 118 22.76 -16.57 -1.42
CA LYS A 118 22.44 -17.98 -1.75
C LYS A 118 21.79 -18.14 -3.12
N LYS A 119 21.10 -17.11 -3.61
CA LYS A 119 20.34 -17.16 -4.86
C LYS A 119 20.79 -16.11 -5.88
N ALA A 120 21.29 -14.98 -5.42
CA ALA A 120 21.74 -13.89 -6.29
C ALA A 120 22.97 -14.28 -7.13
N GLY A 121 23.09 -13.69 -8.30
CA GLY A 121 24.33 -13.77 -9.11
C GLY A 121 25.45 -12.96 -8.46
N GLN A 122 25.16 -11.74 -8.01
CA GLN A 122 26.07 -10.86 -7.28
C GLN A 122 25.31 -10.06 -6.23
N VAL A 123 25.95 -9.80 -5.09
CA VAL A 123 25.46 -8.89 -4.04
C VAL A 123 26.54 -7.85 -3.76
N LEU A 124 26.18 -6.58 -3.85
CA LEU A 124 26.96 -5.46 -3.32
C LEU A 124 26.35 -5.02 -1.99
N ALA A 125 26.98 -5.42 -0.90
CA ALA A 125 26.56 -5.08 0.46
C ALA A 125 27.23 -3.77 0.91
N LEU A 126 26.43 -2.75 1.19
CA LEU A 126 26.89 -1.41 1.50
C LEU A 126 26.41 -0.97 2.90
N ASP A 127 27.35 -0.50 3.72
CA ASP A 127 27.07 0.18 4.99
C ASP A 127 28.10 1.29 5.22
N PHE A 128 27.73 2.34 5.96
CA PHE A 128 28.62 3.47 6.18
C PHE A 128 29.52 3.31 7.42
N ILE A 129 29.29 2.30 8.26
CA ILE A 129 30.08 1.99 9.46
C ILE A 129 31.07 0.88 9.14
N GLU A 130 32.36 1.22 9.15
CA GLU A 130 33.45 0.29 8.79
C GLU A 130 33.50 -0.96 9.68
N SER A 131 33.33 -0.82 11.00
CA SER A 131 33.29 -1.96 11.94
C SER A 131 32.13 -2.91 11.67
N VAL A 132 30.98 -2.38 11.23
CA VAL A 132 29.77 -3.12 10.94
C VAL A 132 29.90 -3.89 9.63
N ILE A 133 30.40 -3.26 8.57
CA ILE A 133 30.62 -3.95 7.28
C ILE A 133 31.71 -5.01 7.39
N LYS A 134 32.78 -4.79 8.18
CA LYS A 134 33.80 -5.81 8.50
C LYS A 134 33.19 -7.01 9.23
N LYS A 135 32.25 -6.78 10.16
CA LYS A 135 31.55 -7.86 10.84
C LYS A 135 30.69 -8.66 9.85
N ASN A 136 30.00 -7.98 8.93
CA ASN A 136 29.27 -8.64 7.84
C ASN A 136 30.21 -9.48 6.97
N GLU A 137 31.37 -8.94 6.58
CA GLU A 137 32.37 -9.66 5.79
C GLU A 137 32.91 -10.89 6.53
N ASN A 138 33.16 -10.80 7.84
CA ASN A 138 33.58 -11.95 8.65
C ASN A 138 32.53 -13.06 8.67
N ILE A 139 31.23 -12.71 8.65
CA ILE A 139 30.13 -13.68 8.67
C ILE A 139 29.87 -14.23 7.26
N ASN A 140 29.79 -13.38 6.26
CA ASN A 140 29.28 -13.69 4.93
C ASN A 140 30.37 -13.70 3.83
N GLY A 141 31.64 -13.39 4.14
CA GLY A 141 32.74 -13.32 3.17
C GLY A 141 33.14 -14.66 2.53
N HIS A 142 32.60 -15.77 3.03
CA HIS A 142 32.73 -17.08 2.39
C HIS A 142 31.92 -17.18 1.08
N PHE A 143 30.91 -16.32 0.86
CA PHE A 143 30.21 -16.21 -0.41
C PHE A 143 31.03 -15.44 -1.43
N LYS A 144 31.50 -16.11 -2.50
CA LYS A 144 32.35 -15.49 -3.53
C LYS A 144 31.64 -14.46 -4.41
N ASN A 145 30.31 -14.44 -4.38
CA ASN A 145 29.44 -13.52 -5.11
C ASN A 145 29.02 -12.29 -4.31
N VAL A 146 29.60 -12.07 -3.13
CA VAL A 146 29.36 -10.87 -2.31
C VAL A 146 30.58 -9.93 -2.37
N LYS A 147 30.31 -8.65 -2.56
CA LYS A 147 31.26 -7.55 -2.40
C LYS A 147 30.80 -6.66 -1.25
N PHE A 148 31.72 -6.33 -0.36
CA PHE A 148 31.48 -5.46 0.79
C PHE A 148 32.03 -4.07 0.51
N MET A 149 31.25 -3.03 0.80
CA MET A 149 31.66 -1.64 0.58
C MET A 149 31.31 -0.79 1.80
N CYS A 150 32.32 -0.14 2.37
CA CYS A 150 32.08 0.89 3.36
C CYS A 150 31.87 2.23 2.65
N ALA A 151 30.62 2.70 2.61
CA ALA A 151 30.26 3.95 1.95
C ALA A 151 28.95 4.52 2.52
N ASP A 152 28.85 5.84 2.51
CA ASP A 152 27.62 6.56 2.86
C ASP A 152 26.70 6.65 1.63
N VAL A 153 25.46 6.17 1.76
CA VAL A 153 24.45 6.23 0.67
C VAL A 153 24.12 7.65 0.25
N THR A 154 24.37 8.64 1.10
CA THR A 154 24.13 10.06 0.81
C THR A 154 25.33 10.74 0.17
N SER A 155 26.54 10.13 0.22
CA SER A 155 27.74 10.71 -0.35
C SER A 155 27.64 10.91 -1.86
N PRO A 156 27.98 12.09 -2.38
CA PRO A 156 28.05 12.32 -3.82
C PRO A 156 29.14 11.47 -4.49
N ASP A 157 30.16 11.04 -3.73
CA ASP A 157 31.28 10.24 -4.24
C ASP A 157 30.89 8.76 -4.42
N LEU A 158 29.77 8.31 -3.88
CA LEU A 158 29.29 6.96 -4.09
C LEU A 158 28.91 6.76 -5.57
N ASN A 159 29.76 6.05 -6.28
CA ASN A 159 29.58 5.77 -7.71
C ASN A 159 29.14 4.31 -7.93
N ILE A 160 27.88 4.13 -8.33
CA ILE A 160 27.32 2.86 -8.78
C ILE A 160 26.89 3.08 -10.23
N SER A 161 27.29 2.15 -11.11
CA SER A 161 26.98 2.27 -12.54
C SER A 161 25.48 2.34 -12.78
N ALA A 162 25.06 3.22 -13.68
CA ALA A 162 23.67 3.31 -14.09
C ALA A 162 23.21 1.96 -14.69
N GLU A 163 21.94 1.62 -14.47
CA GLU A 163 21.30 0.41 -15.00
C GLU A 163 22.09 -0.90 -14.77
N SER A 164 22.78 -1.00 -13.62
CA SER A 164 23.59 -2.15 -13.26
C SER A 164 22.90 -3.12 -12.30
N MET A 165 21.87 -2.69 -11.59
CA MET A 165 21.21 -3.47 -10.55
C MET A 165 19.85 -3.99 -11.01
N ASP A 166 19.57 -5.25 -10.70
CA ASP A 166 18.26 -5.85 -10.92
C ASP A 166 17.34 -5.68 -9.72
N LEU A 167 17.91 -5.65 -8.50
CA LEU A 167 17.20 -5.44 -7.24
C LEU A 167 18.00 -4.52 -6.33
N ILE A 168 17.35 -3.51 -5.78
CA ILE A 168 17.87 -2.73 -4.65
C ILE A 168 17.08 -3.14 -3.42
N PHE A 169 17.78 -3.64 -2.41
CA PHE A 169 17.23 -4.09 -1.14
C PHE A 169 17.65 -3.16 -0.02
N SER A 170 16.72 -2.71 0.80
CA SER A 170 16.98 -1.88 1.98
C SER A 170 16.08 -2.28 3.14
N ASN A 171 16.65 -2.32 4.33
CA ASN A 171 15.93 -2.69 5.54
C ASN A 171 16.32 -1.79 6.70
N TRP A 172 15.40 -0.90 7.13
CA TRP A 172 15.62 0.09 8.18
C TRP A 172 16.79 1.06 7.89
N LEU A 173 16.78 1.65 6.72
CA LEU A 173 17.76 2.67 6.34
C LEU A 173 17.13 4.05 6.17
N LEU A 174 16.00 4.13 5.42
CA LEU A 174 15.42 5.42 5.05
C LEU A 174 14.94 6.21 6.25
N MET A 175 14.58 5.53 7.33
CA MET A 175 14.18 6.17 8.58
C MET A 175 15.33 6.91 9.31
N TYR A 176 16.58 6.71 8.90
CA TYR A 176 17.75 7.42 9.43
C TYR A 176 18.20 8.56 8.52
N LEU A 177 17.51 8.82 7.43
CA LEU A 177 17.81 9.88 6.48
C LEU A 177 16.82 11.02 6.64
N SER A 178 17.28 12.27 6.46
CA SER A 178 16.38 13.41 6.34
C SER A 178 15.49 13.30 5.11
N ASP A 179 14.43 14.08 5.02
CA ASP A 179 13.49 14.03 3.90
C ASP A 179 14.20 14.28 2.57
N LYS A 180 15.10 15.27 2.53
CA LYS A 180 15.86 15.59 1.32
C LYS A 180 16.85 14.49 0.92
N GLU A 181 17.48 13.83 1.90
CA GLU A 181 18.36 12.69 1.63
C GLU A 181 17.57 11.49 1.08
N VAL A 182 16.35 11.25 1.58
CA VAL A 182 15.48 10.20 1.03
C VAL A 182 15.12 10.51 -0.42
N GLU A 183 14.67 11.73 -0.73
CA GLU A 183 14.36 12.15 -2.10
C GLU A 183 15.55 11.93 -3.04
N ASN A 184 16.73 12.45 -2.67
CA ASN A 184 17.95 12.32 -3.46
C ASN A 184 18.38 10.85 -3.64
N LEU A 185 18.23 10.02 -2.60
CA LEU A 185 18.56 8.60 -2.68
C LEU A 185 17.62 7.85 -3.62
N VAL A 186 16.31 8.16 -3.60
CA VAL A 186 15.33 7.55 -4.51
C VAL A 186 15.68 7.86 -5.97
N GLU A 187 16.04 9.10 -6.31
CA GLU A 187 16.50 9.45 -7.65
C GLU A 187 17.73 8.64 -8.09
N ARG A 188 18.69 8.44 -7.17
CA ARG A 188 19.90 7.64 -7.42
C ARG A 188 19.56 6.16 -7.59
N MET A 189 18.69 5.62 -6.75
CA MET A 189 18.23 4.23 -6.89
C MET A 189 17.59 3.98 -8.25
N VAL A 190 16.75 4.90 -8.75
CA VAL A 190 16.15 4.77 -10.09
C VAL A 190 17.23 4.78 -11.19
N LYS A 191 18.30 5.58 -11.05
CA LYS A 191 19.41 5.59 -12.00
C LYS A 191 20.23 4.29 -11.98
N TRP A 192 20.49 3.71 -10.81
CA TRP A 192 21.23 2.46 -10.66
C TRP A 192 20.45 1.23 -11.14
N LEU A 193 19.13 1.30 -11.08
CA LEU A 193 18.23 0.20 -11.39
C LEU A 193 18.07 0.03 -12.90
N LYS A 194 18.14 -1.21 -13.39
CA LYS A 194 17.74 -1.57 -14.76
C LYS A 194 16.25 -1.33 -14.97
N VAL A 195 15.84 -1.10 -16.20
CA VAL A 195 14.40 -1.08 -16.56
C VAL A 195 13.81 -2.47 -16.27
N GLY A 196 12.65 -2.51 -15.62
CA GLY A 196 12.05 -3.75 -15.12
C GLY A 196 12.62 -4.27 -13.80
N GLY A 197 13.70 -3.65 -13.29
CA GLY A 197 14.27 -3.98 -11.98
C GLY A 197 13.43 -3.45 -10.82
N PHE A 198 13.74 -3.90 -9.60
CA PHE A 198 12.91 -3.67 -8.43
C PHE A 198 13.66 -2.96 -7.29
N ILE A 199 12.92 -2.17 -6.52
CA ILE A 199 13.33 -1.66 -5.22
C ILE A 199 12.45 -2.32 -4.17
N PHE A 200 13.06 -2.96 -3.19
CA PHE A 200 12.41 -3.40 -1.96
C PHE A 200 12.97 -2.59 -0.80
N PHE A 201 12.11 -2.01 0.00
CA PHE A 201 12.52 -1.46 1.29
C PHE A 201 11.48 -1.74 2.37
N ARG A 202 11.96 -1.79 3.61
CA ARG A 202 11.13 -1.94 4.81
C ARG A 202 11.54 -0.90 5.83
N GLU A 203 10.52 -0.25 6.43
CA GLU A 203 10.73 0.77 7.45
C GLU A 203 9.80 0.57 8.65
N SER A 204 10.21 1.14 9.78
CA SER A 204 9.36 1.30 10.96
C SER A 204 8.61 2.62 10.84
N CYS A 205 7.29 2.55 10.73
CA CYS A 205 6.44 3.74 10.58
C CYS A 205 5.85 4.16 11.91
N PHE A 206 5.57 5.48 12.05
CA PHE A 206 4.93 6.14 13.21
C PHE A 206 5.70 6.06 14.53
N HIS A 207 6.18 4.91 14.92
CA HIS A 207 6.95 4.69 16.15
C HIS A 207 7.78 3.41 16.09
N GLN A 208 8.66 3.27 17.05
CA GLN A 208 9.48 2.07 17.23
C GLN A 208 8.60 0.83 17.48
N SER A 209 8.94 -0.27 16.84
CA SER A 209 8.26 -1.58 17.01
C SER A 209 8.87 -2.48 18.08
N GLY A 210 10.17 -2.33 18.36
CA GLY A 210 10.87 -3.09 19.39
C GLY A 210 10.55 -2.60 20.81
N ASP A 211 10.79 -3.44 21.81
CA ASP A 211 10.53 -3.19 23.23
C ASP A 211 11.70 -2.51 23.97
N CYS A 212 12.88 -2.48 23.36
CA CYS A 212 14.08 -1.85 23.92
C CYS A 212 14.21 -0.41 23.43
N LYS A 213 14.32 0.56 24.34
CA LYS A 213 14.49 1.97 24.00
C LYS A 213 15.96 2.36 24.06
N ARG A 214 16.45 3.04 23.02
CA ARG A 214 17.75 3.74 23.05
C ARG A 214 17.54 5.22 23.36
N LYS A 215 18.45 5.79 24.15
CA LYS A 215 18.52 7.24 24.35
C LYS A 215 19.00 7.89 23.06
N ASN A 216 18.44 9.06 22.75
CA ASN A 216 18.84 9.88 21.60
C ASN A 216 18.81 9.14 20.25
N ASN A 217 17.88 8.21 20.05
CA ASN A 217 17.73 7.51 18.78
C ASN A 217 17.27 8.50 17.67
N PRO A 218 18.13 8.82 16.68
CA PRO A 218 17.85 9.84 15.68
C PRO A 218 17.00 9.30 14.52
N THR A 219 15.90 8.67 14.82
CA THR A 219 15.06 7.96 13.84
C THR A 219 13.84 8.81 13.45
N HIS A 220 13.62 8.98 12.16
CA HIS A 220 12.42 9.58 11.59
C HIS A 220 11.34 8.52 11.38
N TYR A 221 10.43 8.37 12.32
CA TYR A 221 9.28 7.45 12.19
C TYR A 221 8.18 8.11 11.36
N ARG A 222 8.29 8.03 10.04
CA ARG A 222 7.36 8.67 9.09
C ARG A 222 6.09 7.87 8.91
N GLU A 223 5.05 8.54 8.41
CA GLU A 223 3.83 7.90 7.94
C GLU A 223 4.08 7.13 6.63
N PRO A 224 3.39 5.99 6.38
CA PRO A 224 3.56 5.23 5.15
C PRO A 224 3.34 6.06 3.88
N ARG A 225 2.39 7.02 3.92
CA ARG A 225 2.10 7.92 2.79
C ARG A 225 3.28 8.77 2.35
N TYR A 226 4.16 9.13 3.28
CA TYR A 226 5.39 9.86 2.95
C TYR A 226 6.23 9.08 1.95
N TYR A 227 6.58 7.83 2.28
CA TYR A 227 7.39 6.99 1.38
C TYR A 227 6.68 6.74 0.06
N THR A 228 5.38 6.42 0.11
CA THR A 228 4.59 6.20 -1.10
C THR A 228 4.60 7.42 -2.00
N LYS A 229 4.48 8.63 -1.45
CA LYS A 229 4.52 9.90 -2.19
C LYS A 229 5.88 10.12 -2.85
N VAL A 230 6.96 10.05 -2.07
CA VAL A 230 8.33 10.32 -2.56
C VAL A 230 8.69 9.38 -3.71
N PHE A 231 8.40 8.09 -3.58
CA PHE A 231 8.70 7.12 -4.63
C PHE A 231 7.80 7.28 -5.85
N LYS A 232 6.52 7.59 -5.67
CA LYS A 232 5.55 7.81 -6.77
C LYS A 232 5.88 9.08 -7.58
N GLU A 233 6.35 10.14 -6.92
CA GLU A 233 6.68 11.41 -7.56
C GLU A 233 8.08 11.43 -8.21
N CYS A 234 8.88 10.39 -7.99
CA CYS A 234 10.21 10.31 -8.59
C CYS A 234 10.14 9.96 -10.08
N HIS A 235 10.53 10.91 -10.91
CA HIS A 235 10.63 10.76 -12.36
C HIS A 235 12.06 11.03 -12.80
N THR A 236 12.62 10.19 -13.65
CA THR A 236 13.97 10.37 -14.21
C THR A 236 13.94 10.26 -15.72
N ASN A 237 14.70 11.12 -16.38
CA ASN A 237 14.89 11.06 -17.83
C ASN A 237 16.28 10.53 -18.13
N ASN A 238 16.41 9.62 -19.09
CA ASN A 238 17.71 9.33 -19.66
C ASN A 238 18.00 10.34 -20.79
N GLY A 239 19.29 10.54 -21.10
CA GLY A 239 19.72 11.48 -22.14
C GLY A 239 19.22 11.16 -23.57
N SER A 240 18.52 10.03 -23.77
CA SER A 240 17.88 9.60 -25.03
C SER A 240 16.38 9.93 -25.14
N GLY A 241 15.82 10.66 -24.15
CA GLY A 241 14.44 11.13 -24.20
C GLY A 241 13.40 10.21 -23.55
N ASN A 242 13.79 9.02 -23.08
CA ASN A 242 12.88 8.16 -22.35
C ASN A 242 12.72 8.62 -20.91
N SER A 243 11.49 8.69 -20.44
CA SER A 243 11.14 8.98 -19.05
C SER A 243 10.85 7.69 -18.30
N TYR A 244 11.39 7.57 -17.09
CA TYR A 244 11.20 6.42 -16.21
C TYR A 244 10.56 6.85 -14.91
N GLU A 245 9.74 5.97 -14.36
CA GLU A 245 9.07 6.15 -13.09
C GLU A 245 9.07 4.85 -12.28
N LEU A 246 8.65 4.94 -11.02
CA LEU A 246 8.47 3.81 -10.14
C LEU A 246 7.01 3.40 -10.04
N SER A 247 6.75 2.13 -10.25
CA SER A 247 5.47 1.51 -10.05
C SER A 247 5.41 0.78 -8.74
N LEU A 248 4.44 1.06 -7.91
CA LEU A 248 4.17 0.26 -6.73
C LEU A 248 3.61 -1.11 -7.14
N ILE A 249 4.34 -2.17 -6.76
CA ILE A 249 3.95 -3.56 -7.00
C ILE A 249 3.30 -4.16 -5.75
N GLY A 250 3.73 -3.72 -4.57
CA GLY A 250 3.17 -4.18 -3.31
C GLY A 250 3.54 -3.25 -2.15
N CYS A 251 2.61 -3.12 -1.20
CA CYS A 251 2.82 -2.44 0.08
C CYS A 251 2.05 -3.21 1.14
N LYS A 252 2.74 -3.65 2.20
CA LYS A 252 2.07 -4.43 3.26
C LYS A 252 2.84 -4.44 4.58
N CYS A 253 2.12 -4.77 5.65
CA CYS A 253 2.73 -5.03 6.95
C CYS A 253 3.53 -6.35 6.95
N ILE A 254 4.55 -6.40 7.78
CA ILE A 254 5.32 -7.63 8.00
C ILE A 254 4.56 -8.54 8.98
N GLY A 255 4.09 -9.68 8.47
CA GLY A 255 3.21 -10.59 9.21
C GLY A 255 3.80 -11.13 10.53
N ALA A 256 5.12 -11.30 10.65
CA ALA A 256 5.76 -11.69 11.89
C ALA A 256 5.48 -10.69 13.03
N TYR A 257 5.52 -9.40 12.75
CA TYR A 257 5.21 -8.36 13.75
C TYR A 257 3.71 -8.29 14.05
N VAL A 258 2.87 -8.44 13.05
CA VAL A 258 1.40 -8.49 13.25
C VAL A 258 1.02 -9.63 14.19
N ARG A 259 1.55 -10.83 13.95
CA ARG A 259 1.23 -12.02 14.77
C ARG A 259 1.82 -11.95 16.17
N ASN A 260 3.13 -11.68 16.27
CA ASN A 260 3.87 -11.83 17.54
C ASN A 260 3.80 -10.59 18.42
N LYS A 261 3.75 -9.41 17.82
CA LYS A 261 3.77 -8.13 18.55
C LYS A 261 2.44 -7.38 18.49
N LYS A 262 1.46 -7.87 17.72
CA LYS A 262 0.22 -7.14 17.42
C LYS A 262 0.52 -5.71 16.96
N ASN A 263 1.48 -5.59 16.04
CA ASN A 263 2.09 -4.33 15.62
C ASN A 263 2.12 -4.27 14.08
N GLN A 264 1.49 -3.26 13.51
CA GLN A 264 1.39 -3.01 12.07
C GLN A 264 2.39 -1.94 11.57
N ASN A 265 3.31 -1.48 12.41
CA ASN A 265 4.26 -0.41 12.05
C ASN A 265 5.34 -0.84 11.07
N GLN A 266 5.66 -2.14 11.01
CA GLN A 266 6.68 -2.66 10.10
C GLN A 266 6.07 -2.85 8.73
N ILE A 267 6.35 -1.92 7.84
CA ILE A 267 5.75 -1.88 6.50
C ILE A 267 6.86 -2.02 5.46
N CYS A 268 6.60 -2.80 4.41
CA CYS A 268 7.46 -2.93 3.26
C CYS A 268 6.78 -2.46 1.99
N TRP A 269 7.60 -1.99 1.06
CA TRP A 269 7.21 -1.58 -0.29
C TRP A 269 8.04 -2.30 -1.32
N ILE A 270 7.41 -2.62 -2.43
CA ILE A 270 8.05 -3.16 -3.62
C ILE A 270 7.68 -2.27 -4.79
N TRP A 271 8.68 -1.66 -5.39
CA TRP A 271 8.54 -0.79 -6.54
C TRP A 271 9.27 -1.38 -7.74
N GLN A 272 8.76 -1.17 -8.95
CA GLN A 272 9.42 -1.55 -10.19
C GLN A 272 9.73 -0.32 -11.03
N LYS A 273 10.96 -0.23 -11.56
CA LYS A 273 11.31 0.79 -12.56
C LYS A 273 10.68 0.43 -13.89
N VAL A 274 9.96 1.37 -14.48
CA VAL A 274 9.24 1.17 -15.73
C VAL A 274 9.36 2.41 -16.62
N CYS A 275 9.08 2.23 -17.90
CA CYS A 275 8.92 3.33 -18.83
C CYS A 275 7.62 4.07 -18.54
N SER A 276 7.64 5.41 -18.53
CA SER A 276 6.46 6.23 -18.19
C SER A 276 5.33 6.13 -19.24
N GLU A 277 5.62 5.58 -20.42
CA GLU A 277 4.65 5.38 -21.50
C GLU A 277 3.85 4.07 -21.37
N GLU A 278 4.24 3.16 -20.46
CA GLU A 278 3.52 1.90 -20.24
C GLU A 278 2.14 2.14 -19.60
N ASP A 279 1.12 1.47 -20.14
CA ASP A 279 -0.28 1.64 -19.74
C ASP A 279 -0.56 1.10 -18.32
N ARG A 280 -0.73 2.03 -17.39
CA ARG A 280 -1.26 1.80 -16.03
C ARG A 280 -2.54 2.58 -15.82
N GLY A 281 -3.25 2.82 -16.90
CA GLY A 281 -4.38 3.73 -16.96
C GLY A 281 -5.34 3.59 -15.79
N PHE A 282 -5.70 2.34 -15.41
CA PHE A 282 -6.75 2.14 -14.42
C PHE A 282 -6.30 2.42 -12.96
N GLN A 283 -5.13 1.95 -12.52
CA GLN A 283 -4.63 2.28 -11.17
C GLN A 283 -4.38 3.79 -11.00
N ARG A 284 -3.78 4.43 -12.02
CA ARG A 284 -3.60 5.88 -12.02
C ARG A 284 -4.92 6.64 -12.03
N PHE A 285 -5.90 6.15 -12.77
CA PHE A 285 -7.24 6.71 -12.77
C PHE A 285 -7.87 6.62 -11.37
N LEU A 286 -7.77 5.47 -10.69
CA LEU A 286 -8.27 5.32 -9.33
C LEU A 286 -7.60 6.33 -8.39
N ASP A 287 -6.27 6.36 -8.33
CA ASP A 287 -5.55 7.16 -7.34
C ASP A 287 -5.55 8.67 -7.62
N ASN A 288 -5.58 9.07 -8.90
CA ASN A 288 -5.45 10.48 -9.27
C ASN A 288 -6.77 11.16 -9.63
N VAL A 289 -7.83 10.39 -9.86
CA VAL A 289 -9.14 10.90 -10.26
C VAL A 289 -10.23 10.47 -9.28
N GLN A 290 -10.46 9.16 -9.14
CA GLN A 290 -11.61 8.64 -8.40
C GLN A 290 -11.40 8.59 -6.89
N TYR A 291 -10.21 8.16 -6.43
CA TYR A 291 -9.86 7.95 -5.02
C TYR A 291 -8.64 8.78 -4.60
N LYS A 292 -8.64 10.07 -4.92
CA LYS A 292 -7.73 11.04 -4.31
C LYS A 292 -7.93 11.04 -2.79
N CYS A 293 -6.89 11.35 -2.03
CA CYS A 293 -6.99 11.37 -0.56
C CYS A 293 -8.16 12.20 -0.05
N ASN A 294 -8.36 13.41 -0.59
CA ASN A 294 -9.51 14.25 -0.25
C ASN A 294 -10.85 13.60 -0.65
N GLY A 295 -10.90 12.93 -1.80
CA GLY A 295 -12.09 12.19 -2.26
C GLY A 295 -12.46 11.04 -1.33
N ILE A 296 -11.47 10.29 -0.84
CA ILE A 296 -11.66 9.21 0.14
C ILE A 296 -12.26 9.77 1.42
N LEU A 297 -11.73 10.85 1.96
CA LEU A 297 -12.24 11.48 3.20
C LEU A 297 -13.67 12.01 3.02
N ARG A 298 -14.02 12.55 1.82
CA ARG A 298 -15.40 12.95 1.51
C ARG A 298 -16.35 11.76 1.52
N TYR A 299 -15.97 10.64 0.90
CA TYR A 299 -16.77 9.41 0.93
C TYR A 299 -16.91 8.87 2.35
N GLU A 300 -15.83 8.83 3.12
CA GLU A 300 -15.89 8.42 4.53
C GLU A 300 -16.85 9.30 5.35
N ARG A 301 -16.88 10.62 5.07
CA ARG A 301 -17.83 11.53 5.74
C ARG A 301 -19.28 11.14 5.47
N VAL A 302 -19.59 10.58 4.30
CA VAL A 302 -20.93 10.13 3.93
C VAL A 302 -21.26 8.74 4.48
N PHE A 303 -20.36 7.79 4.27
CA PHE A 303 -20.59 6.38 4.63
C PHE A 303 -20.34 6.07 6.10
N GLY A 304 -19.70 6.99 6.82
CA GLY A 304 -19.33 6.83 8.21
C GLY A 304 -17.87 6.41 8.42
N PRO A 305 -17.33 6.62 9.64
CA PRO A 305 -15.92 6.39 9.95
C PRO A 305 -15.44 4.98 9.58
N GLY A 306 -14.38 4.91 8.78
CA GLY A 306 -13.78 3.67 8.32
C GLY A 306 -14.37 3.08 7.05
N PHE A 307 -15.41 3.69 6.46
CA PHE A 307 -16.12 3.10 5.33
C PHE A 307 -16.13 4.00 4.08
N VAL A 308 -16.02 3.34 2.92
CA VAL A 308 -16.20 3.93 1.60
C VAL A 308 -17.17 3.11 0.74
N SER A 309 -17.95 2.23 1.36
CA SER A 309 -18.96 1.36 0.74
C SER A 309 -20.37 1.68 1.24
N THR A 310 -21.34 1.42 0.42
CA THR A 310 -22.78 1.72 0.62
C THR A 310 -23.30 1.26 1.98
N GLY A 311 -23.83 2.19 2.77
CA GLY A 311 -24.44 1.95 4.08
C GLY A 311 -23.44 1.73 5.21
N GLY A 312 -22.13 1.82 4.95
CA GLY A 312 -21.08 1.77 5.96
C GLY A 312 -21.20 0.58 6.92
N ILE A 313 -21.07 0.86 8.22
CA ILE A 313 -21.06 -0.19 9.27
C ILE A 313 -22.39 -0.96 9.36
N GLU A 314 -23.54 -0.35 9.07
CA GLU A 314 -24.83 -1.01 9.25
C GLU A 314 -25.02 -2.14 8.25
N THR A 315 -24.79 -1.87 6.96
CA THR A 315 -24.88 -2.90 5.92
C THR A 315 -23.75 -3.91 6.05
N THR A 316 -22.57 -3.50 6.54
CA THR A 316 -21.48 -4.42 6.87
C THR A 316 -21.90 -5.43 7.94
N LYS A 317 -22.50 -4.97 9.04
CA LYS A 317 -23.03 -5.86 10.10
C LYS A 317 -24.07 -6.84 9.58
N GLU A 318 -25.03 -6.35 8.80
CA GLU A 318 -26.08 -7.19 8.19
C GLU A 318 -25.49 -8.27 7.28
N PHE A 319 -24.57 -7.91 6.42
CA PHE A 319 -24.02 -8.83 5.43
C PHE A 319 -23.05 -9.83 6.03
N VAL A 320 -22.15 -9.37 6.91
CA VAL A 320 -21.20 -10.25 7.60
C VAL A 320 -21.92 -11.28 8.47
N ALA A 321 -23.05 -10.94 9.09
CA ALA A 321 -23.87 -11.90 9.85
C ALA A 321 -24.30 -13.13 9.03
N LYS A 322 -24.46 -12.98 7.69
CA LYS A 322 -24.82 -14.10 6.79
C LYS A 322 -23.66 -15.08 6.55
N LEU A 323 -22.43 -14.69 6.87
CA LEU A 323 -21.24 -15.54 6.71
C LEU A 323 -21.09 -16.55 7.83
N ASP A 324 -21.64 -16.29 9.01
CA ASP A 324 -21.49 -17.14 10.21
C ASP A 324 -20.01 -17.39 10.55
N LEU A 325 -19.24 -16.30 10.65
CA LEU A 325 -17.81 -16.32 10.89
C LEU A 325 -17.46 -17.01 12.22
N LYS A 326 -16.38 -17.78 12.23
CA LYS A 326 -15.87 -18.48 13.40
C LYS A 326 -14.43 -18.01 13.71
N PRO A 327 -14.05 -17.94 14.99
CA PRO A 327 -12.69 -17.58 15.38
C PRO A 327 -11.62 -18.39 14.62
N GLY A 328 -10.55 -17.72 14.23
CA GLY A 328 -9.43 -18.32 13.51
C GLY A 328 -9.64 -18.58 12.03
N GLN A 329 -10.83 -18.32 11.48
CA GLN A 329 -11.06 -18.39 10.03
C GLN A 329 -10.26 -17.32 9.28
N LYS A 330 -9.93 -17.62 8.02
CA LYS A 330 -9.20 -16.74 7.10
C LYS A 330 -10.14 -16.11 6.11
N VAL A 331 -10.18 -14.79 6.12
CA VAL A 331 -11.00 -13.98 5.22
C VAL A 331 -10.09 -13.23 4.23
N LEU A 332 -10.43 -13.28 2.94
CA LEU A 332 -9.88 -12.39 1.93
C LEU A 332 -10.94 -11.32 1.64
N ASP A 333 -10.62 -10.04 1.87
CA ASP A 333 -11.45 -8.92 1.43
C ASP A 333 -10.89 -8.34 0.13
N VAL A 334 -11.67 -8.42 -0.95
CA VAL A 334 -11.30 -7.94 -2.28
C VAL A 334 -11.92 -6.58 -2.52
N GLY A 335 -11.07 -5.55 -2.51
CA GLY A 335 -11.48 -4.15 -2.51
C GLY A 335 -11.78 -3.65 -1.10
N CYS A 336 -10.82 -3.85 -0.19
CA CYS A 336 -10.96 -3.52 1.23
C CYS A 336 -11.14 -2.02 1.52
N GLY A 337 -10.88 -1.16 0.53
CA GLY A 337 -10.93 0.29 0.72
C GLY A 337 -10.04 0.75 1.87
N ILE A 338 -10.61 1.42 2.84
CA ILE A 338 -9.92 1.96 4.02
C ILE A 338 -10.02 1.05 5.26
N GLY A 339 -10.43 -0.21 5.07
CA GLY A 339 -10.32 -1.28 6.06
C GLY A 339 -11.49 -1.44 7.04
N GLY A 340 -12.58 -0.68 6.91
CA GLY A 340 -13.66 -0.70 7.92
C GLY A 340 -14.31 -2.06 8.11
N GLY A 341 -14.57 -2.79 7.02
CA GLY A 341 -15.11 -4.15 7.06
C GLY A 341 -14.13 -5.13 7.69
N ASP A 342 -12.85 -5.00 7.34
CA ASP A 342 -11.77 -5.85 7.85
C ASP A 342 -11.62 -5.71 9.36
N PHE A 343 -11.57 -4.48 9.85
CA PHE A 343 -11.49 -4.20 11.29
C PHE A 343 -12.69 -4.76 12.04
N TYR A 344 -13.90 -4.56 11.50
CA TYR A 344 -15.12 -5.09 12.10
C TYR A 344 -15.09 -6.62 12.18
N MET A 345 -14.73 -7.31 11.10
CA MET A 345 -14.69 -8.77 11.08
C MET A 345 -13.64 -9.32 12.04
N ALA A 346 -12.42 -8.75 12.03
CA ALA A 346 -11.34 -9.21 12.88
C ALA A 346 -11.60 -8.95 14.37
N ASP A 347 -12.14 -7.78 14.73
CA ASP A 347 -12.44 -7.41 16.11
C ASP A 347 -13.62 -8.21 16.70
N THR A 348 -14.69 -8.37 15.91
CA THR A 348 -15.94 -8.96 16.39
C THR A 348 -15.90 -10.49 16.42
N PHE A 349 -15.22 -11.12 15.45
CA PHE A 349 -15.27 -12.57 15.24
C PHE A 349 -13.92 -13.28 15.45
N ASP A 350 -12.87 -12.55 15.79
CA ASP A 350 -11.51 -13.09 15.96
C ASP A 350 -11.03 -13.89 14.73
N VAL A 351 -11.30 -13.34 13.55
CA VAL A 351 -10.86 -13.90 12.27
C VAL A 351 -9.59 -13.22 11.78
N HIS A 352 -8.84 -13.90 10.91
CA HIS A 352 -7.68 -13.33 10.22
C HIS A 352 -8.12 -12.74 8.88
N VAL A 353 -7.97 -11.44 8.70
CA VAL A 353 -8.39 -10.76 7.47
C VAL A 353 -7.16 -10.30 6.67
N LEU A 354 -7.15 -10.64 5.38
CA LEU A 354 -6.27 -10.05 4.37
C LEU A 354 -7.12 -9.15 3.48
N GLY A 355 -6.96 -7.84 3.62
CA GLY A 355 -7.57 -6.85 2.75
C GLY A 355 -6.66 -6.53 1.58
N ILE A 356 -7.18 -6.58 0.36
CA ILE A 356 -6.48 -6.14 -0.85
C ILE A 356 -7.26 -5.05 -1.57
N ASP A 357 -6.56 -4.05 -2.08
CA ASP A 357 -7.14 -3.00 -2.93
C ASP A 357 -6.15 -2.60 -4.01
N LEU A 358 -6.64 -2.18 -5.17
CA LEU A 358 -5.78 -1.69 -6.24
C LEU A 358 -5.33 -0.25 -5.99
N SER A 359 -6.11 0.54 -5.24
CA SER A 359 -5.79 1.92 -4.90
C SER A 359 -4.74 1.98 -3.80
N ILE A 360 -3.61 2.61 -4.11
CA ILE A 360 -2.53 2.90 -3.16
C ILE A 360 -3.05 3.80 -2.02
N ASN A 361 -3.88 4.79 -2.37
CA ASN A 361 -4.42 5.72 -1.39
C ASN A 361 -5.33 5.01 -0.38
N MET A 362 -6.20 4.10 -0.85
CA MET A 362 -7.07 3.29 0.02
C MET A 362 -6.25 2.47 1.01
N VAL A 363 -5.31 1.67 0.50
CA VAL A 363 -4.46 0.82 1.35
C VAL A 363 -3.62 1.63 2.34
N SER A 364 -3.13 2.81 1.94
CA SER A 364 -2.40 3.69 2.87
C SER A 364 -3.26 4.13 4.05
N PHE A 365 -4.52 4.51 3.82
CA PHE A 365 -5.46 4.81 4.91
C PHE A 365 -5.75 3.59 5.79
N ALA A 366 -5.94 2.41 5.19
CA ALA A 366 -6.17 1.18 5.94
C ALA A 366 -4.96 0.82 6.84
N LEU A 367 -3.74 0.89 6.31
CA LEU A 367 -2.50 0.66 7.06
C LEU A 367 -2.36 1.63 8.24
N GLU A 368 -2.62 2.92 8.04
CA GLU A 368 -2.55 3.93 9.10
C GLU A 368 -3.53 3.63 10.24
N ARG A 369 -4.74 3.21 9.90
CA ARG A 369 -5.78 2.87 10.88
C ARG A 369 -5.55 1.55 11.59
N ALA A 370 -4.80 0.64 10.98
CA ALA A 370 -4.42 -0.63 11.61
C ALA A 370 -3.43 -0.48 12.75
N ILE A 371 -2.75 0.68 12.87
CA ILE A 371 -1.71 0.89 13.87
C ILE A 371 -2.28 0.87 15.27
N GLY A 372 -1.66 0.05 16.12
CA GLY A 372 -2.07 -0.10 17.52
C GLY A 372 -3.25 -1.05 17.73
N LEU A 373 -3.85 -1.60 16.68
CA LEU A 373 -4.89 -2.61 16.78
C LEU A 373 -4.32 -3.96 17.25
N LYS A 374 -5.11 -4.69 18.03
CA LYS A 374 -4.67 -5.95 18.66
C LYS A 374 -5.14 -7.22 17.93
N TYR A 375 -5.95 -7.07 16.89
CA TYR A 375 -6.46 -8.17 16.08
C TYR A 375 -5.69 -8.36 14.77
N SER A 376 -5.90 -9.48 14.11
CA SER A 376 -5.12 -9.89 12.94
C SER A 376 -5.73 -9.37 11.64
N VAL A 377 -5.22 -8.23 11.18
CA VAL A 377 -5.56 -7.65 9.87
C VAL A 377 -4.27 -7.34 9.12
N GLU A 378 -4.22 -7.72 7.85
CA GLU A 378 -3.12 -7.38 6.94
C GLU A 378 -3.69 -6.67 5.71
N PHE A 379 -2.97 -5.68 5.17
CA PHE A 379 -3.37 -4.95 3.97
C PHE A 379 -2.28 -5.03 2.89
N GLU A 380 -2.70 -5.15 1.64
CA GLU A 380 -1.80 -5.23 0.49
C GLU A 380 -2.37 -4.45 -0.71
N VAL A 381 -1.52 -3.64 -1.38
CA VAL A 381 -1.87 -3.11 -2.71
C VAL A 381 -1.74 -4.26 -3.71
N ALA A 382 -2.84 -4.66 -4.32
CA ALA A 382 -2.83 -5.77 -5.27
C ALA A 382 -3.98 -5.66 -6.28
N ASP A 383 -3.68 -6.05 -7.52
CA ASP A 383 -4.67 -6.28 -8.56
C ASP A 383 -5.22 -7.71 -8.40
N CYS A 384 -6.48 -7.83 -7.99
CA CYS A 384 -7.11 -9.13 -7.75
C CYS A 384 -7.21 -10.00 -9.01
N THR A 385 -7.11 -9.42 -10.20
CA THR A 385 -7.13 -10.15 -11.48
C THR A 385 -5.79 -10.77 -11.83
N LYS A 386 -4.70 -10.24 -11.25
CA LYS A 386 -3.32 -10.72 -11.48
C LYS A 386 -2.77 -11.48 -10.29
N LYS A 387 -3.33 -11.25 -9.10
CA LYS A 387 -2.91 -11.92 -7.87
C LYS A 387 -3.28 -13.40 -7.91
N THR A 388 -2.40 -14.23 -7.37
CA THR A 388 -2.64 -15.66 -7.22
C THR A 388 -2.44 -16.08 -5.77
N TYR A 389 -3.30 -16.96 -5.29
CA TYR A 389 -3.19 -17.57 -3.96
C TYR A 389 -3.18 -19.10 -4.10
N ALA A 390 -2.73 -19.76 -3.05
CA ALA A 390 -2.80 -21.23 -3.00
C ALA A 390 -4.25 -21.72 -3.01
N ASP A 391 -4.46 -22.89 -3.56
CA ASP A 391 -5.76 -23.54 -3.57
C ASP A 391 -6.22 -23.81 -2.13
N ASN A 392 -7.52 -23.63 -1.88
CA ASN A 392 -8.13 -23.89 -0.58
C ASN A 392 -7.50 -23.09 0.58
N MET A 393 -7.13 -21.84 0.34
CA MET A 393 -6.45 -21.00 1.33
C MET A 393 -7.41 -20.28 2.28
N PHE A 394 -8.55 -19.82 1.80
CA PHE A 394 -9.48 -18.98 2.55
C PHE A 394 -10.75 -19.73 2.94
N ASP A 395 -11.27 -19.39 4.12
CA ASP A 395 -12.58 -19.85 4.58
C ASP A 395 -13.70 -19.00 4.01
N VAL A 396 -13.41 -17.70 3.81
CA VAL A 396 -14.36 -16.72 3.26
C VAL A 396 -13.64 -15.79 2.30
N ILE A 397 -14.32 -15.44 1.20
CA ILE A 397 -13.99 -14.29 0.35
C ILE A 397 -15.13 -13.29 0.47
N TYR A 398 -14.77 -12.04 0.73
CA TYR A 398 -15.68 -10.93 0.94
C TYR A 398 -15.35 -9.80 -0.02
N SER A 399 -16.35 -9.09 -0.55
CA SER A 399 -16.14 -7.92 -1.40
C SER A 399 -17.34 -7.00 -1.36
N ARG A 400 -17.09 -5.69 -1.27
CA ARG A 400 -18.12 -4.66 -1.20
C ARG A 400 -17.92 -3.57 -2.24
N ASP A 401 -18.88 -3.46 -3.16
CA ASP A 401 -18.96 -2.37 -4.15
C ASP A 401 -17.65 -2.15 -4.93
N THR A 402 -16.98 -3.25 -5.33
CA THR A 402 -15.64 -3.25 -5.94
C THR A 402 -15.58 -3.99 -7.28
N ILE A 403 -16.22 -5.16 -7.36
CA ILE A 403 -16.10 -6.05 -8.53
C ILE A 403 -16.77 -5.42 -9.77
N LEU A 404 -17.61 -4.42 -9.58
CA LEU A 404 -18.16 -3.56 -10.64
C LEU A 404 -17.09 -2.97 -11.58
N HIS A 405 -15.84 -2.86 -11.12
CA HIS A 405 -14.70 -2.40 -11.94
C HIS A 405 -14.03 -3.51 -12.78
N ILE A 406 -14.33 -4.77 -12.51
CA ILE A 406 -13.64 -5.92 -13.13
C ILE A 406 -14.38 -6.33 -14.40
N GLN A 407 -13.68 -6.30 -15.55
CA GLN A 407 -14.26 -6.65 -16.85
C GLN A 407 -14.47 -8.17 -16.99
N ASP A 408 -13.50 -8.98 -16.57
CA ASP A 408 -13.58 -10.44 -16.63
C ASP A 408 -13.97 -11.03 -15.26
N LYS A 409 -15.22 -10.81 -14.87
CA LYS A 409 -15.79 -11.37 -13.63
C LYS A 409 -15.79 -12.91 -13.63
N PRO A 410 -16.10 -13.61 -14.76
CA PRO A 410 -16.04 -15.07 -14.80
C PRO A 410 -14.67 -15.65 -14.45
N ALA A 411 -13.58 -15.07 -14.94
CA ALA A 411 -12.21 -15.50 -14.59
C ALA A 411 -11.90 -15.25 -13.11
N LEU A 412 -12.30 -14.08 -12.58
CA LEU A 412 -12.13 -13.76 -11.17
C LEU A 412 -12.90 -14.75 -10.27
N PHE A 413 -14.15 -15.08 -10.59
CA PHE A 413 -14.97 -16.02 -9.80
C PHE A 413 -14.42 -17.45 -9.83
N LYS A 414 -13.84 -17.89 -10.94
CA LYS A 414 -13.09 -19.16 -11.00
C LYS A 414 -11.88 -19.13 -10.06
N SER A 415 -11.18 -18.00 -10.00
CA SER A 415 -10.06 -17.81 -9.05
C SER A 415 -10.56 -17.84 -7.60
N PHE A 416 -11.67 -17.18 -7.28
CA PHE A 416 -12.30 -17.24 -5.96
C PHE A 416 -12.66 -18.66 -5.56
N HIS A 417 -13.30 -19.41 -6.48
CA HIS A 417 -13.64 -20.81 -6.25
C HIS A 417 -12.39 -21.65 -5.95
N LYS A 418 -11.31 -21.44 -6.68
CA LYS A 418 -10.03 -22.12 -6.47
C LYS A 418 -9.42 -21.80 -5.10
N TRP A 419 -9.42 -20.53 -4.70
CA TRP A 419 -8.81 -20.06 -3.44
C TRP A 419 -9.61 -20.43 -2.18
N LEU A 420 -10.93 -20.61 -2.31
CA LEU A 420 -11.77 -21.04 -1.20
C LEU A 420 -11.55 -22.51 -0.83
N LYS A 421 -11.60 -22.79 0.47
CA LYS A 421 -11.66 -24.16 1.00
C LYS A 421 -13.00 -24.81 0.64
N PRO A 422 -13.06 -26.16 0.59
CA PRO A 422 -14.36 -26.85 0.60
C PRO A 422 -15.19 -26.40 1.80
N GLY A 423 -16.48 -26.09 1.59
CA GLY A 423 -17.36 -25.50 2.59
C GLY A 423 -17.22 -23.99 2.76
N GLY A 424 -16.21 -23.36 2.13
CA GLY A 424 -15.98 -21.92 2.18
C GLY A 424 -17.06 -21.13 1.45
N LYS A 425 -17.25 -19.88 1.87
CA LYS A 425 -18.27 -18.98 1.35
C LYS A 425 -17.67 -17.78 0.62
N VAL A 426 -18.36 -17.30 -0.41
CA VAL A 426 -18.15 -15.97 -0.97
C VAL A 426 -19.35 -15.10 -0.68
N LEU A 427 -19.12 -13.83 -0.30
CA LEU A 427 -20.14 -12.79 -0.20
C LEU A 427 -19.71 -11.57 -0.97
N ILE A 428 -20.56 -11.10 -1.87
CA ILE A 428 -20.32 -9.91 -2.68
C ILE A 428 -21.56 -9.02 -2.59
N SER A 429 -21.40 -7.72 -2.29
CA SER A 429 -22.40 -6.72 -2.65
C SER A 429 -21.84 -5.85 -3.76
N ASP A 430 -22.67 -5.52 -4.75
CA ASP A 430 -22.18 -4.77 -5.91
C ASP A 430 -23.28 -3.99 -6.62
N TYR A 431 -22.88 -2.92 -7.34
CA TYR A 431 -23.81 -2.25 -8.22
C TYR A 431 -24.12 -3.11 -9.43
N CYS A 432 -25.39 -3.12 -9.78
CA CYS A 432 -25.95 -3.85 -10.90
C CYS A 432 -26.76 -2.90 -11.79
N LYS A 433 -27.26 -3.41 -12.90
CA LYS A 433 -28.19 -2.69 -13.79
C LYS A 433 -29.43 -3.51 -14.05
N SER A 434 -30.46 -2.90 -14.62
CA SER A 434 -31.62 -3.61 -15.18
C SER A 434 -31.21 -4.54 -16.34
N THR A 435 -32.06 -5.45 -16.72
CA THR A 435 -31.82 -6.43 -17.81
C THR A 435 -31.74 -5.80 -19.20
N GLY A 436 -32.28 -4.57 -19.38
CA GLY A 436 -32.22 -3.87 -20.65
C GLY A 436 -30.96 -3.04 -20.89
N PRO A 437 -30.86 -2.36 -22.04
CA PRO A 437 -29.83 -1.37 -22.26
C PRO A 437 -30.03 -0.18 -21.32
N PRO A 438 -28.96 0.40 -20.77
CA PRO A 438 -29.05 1.60 -19.93
C PRO A 438 -29.48 2.83 -20.76
N SER A 439 -30.08 3.83 -20.08
CA SER A 439 -30.31 5.14 -20.68
C SER A 439 -28.98 5.77 -21.15
N PRO A 440 -29.00 6.73 -22.09
CA PRO A 440 -27.78 7.42 -22.51
C PRO A 440 -27.01 8.06 -21.35
N GLU A 441 -27.71 8.65 -20.38
CA GLU A 441 -27.11 9.25 -19.19
C GLU A 441 -26.45 8.19 -18.29
N PHE A 442 -27.11 7.06 -18.09
CA PHE A 442 -26.54 6.01 -17.26
C PHE A 442 -25.39 5.28 -17.97
N ALA A 443 -25.47 5.12 -19.29
CA ALA A 443 -24.37 4.58 -20.09
C ALA A 443 -23.12 5.48 -20.00
N ALA A 444 -23.29 6.81 -20.11
CA ALA A 444 -22.22 7.77 -19.95
C ALA A 444 -21.58 7.70 -18.55
N TYR A 445 -22.42 7.58 -17.51
CA TYR A 445 -21.94 7.41 -16.13
C TYR A 445 -21.14 6.11 -15.94
N ILE A 446 -21.63 4.97 -16.46
CA ILE A 446 -20.95 3.68 -16.43
C ILE A 446 -19.56 3.81 -17.09
N GLN A 447 -19.52 4.41 -18.28
CA GLN A 447 -18.28 4.64 -19.01
C GLN A 447 -17.30 5.56 -18.25
N GLN A 448 -17.78 6.69 -17.74
CA GLN A 448 -16.98 7.64 -16.95
C GLN A 448 -16.34 6.99 -15.74
N ARG A 449 -17.03 6.06 -15.10
CA ARG A 449 -16.56 5.35 -13.90
C ARG A 449 -15.75 4.10 -14.19
N GLY A 450 -15.68 3.67 -15.43
CA GLY A 450 -15.04 2.41 -15.82
C GLY A 450 -15.73 1.17 -15.23
N TYR A 451 -17.08 1.22 -15.12
CA TYR A 451 -17.86 0.11 -14.57
C TYR A 451 -18.18 -0.93 -15.64
N ASP A 452 -18.26 -2.18 -15.22
CA ASP A 452 -18.85 -3.30 -15.96
C ASP A 452 -20.03 -3.85 -15.15
N LEU A 453 -21.25 -3.43 -15.47
CA LEU A 453 -22.46 -3.74 -14.72
C LEU A 453 -23.30 -4.82 -15.41
N HIS A 454 -23.74 -5.77 -14.62
CA HIS A 454 -24.64 -6.85 -15.03
C HIS A 454 -25.95 -6.81 -14.25
N SER A 455 -26.98 -7.54 -14.72
CA SER A 455 -28.18 -7.73 -13.90
C SER A 455 -27.89 -8.66 -12.72
N VAL A 456 -28.72 -8.59 -11.69
CA VAL A 456 -28.57 -9.44 -10.50
C VAL A 456 -28.60 -10.92 -10.87
N GLU A 457 -29.49 -11.30 -11.80
CA GLU A 457 -29.62 -12.69 -12.28
C GLU A 457 -28.37 -13.15 -13.05
N ALA A 458 -27.87 -12.30 -13.97
CA ALA A 458 -26.68 -12.61 -14.75
C ALA A 458 -25.44 -12.76 -13.86
N TYR A 459 -25.32 -11.88 -12.85
CA TYR A 459 -24.21 -11.94 -11.88
C TYR A 459 -24.26 -13.25 -11.06
N GLY A 460 -25.46 -13.64 -10.57
CA GLY A 460 -25.66 -14.91 -9.88
C GLY A 460 -25.37 -16.12 -10.77
N GLN A 461 -25.68 -16.04 -12.07
CA GLN A 461 -25.37 -17.11 -13.03
C GLN A 461 -23.85 -17.26 -13.25
N MET A 462 -23.10 -16.15 -13.32
CA MET A 462 -21.63 -16.21 -13.43
C MET A 462 -21.00 -16.93 -12.24
N LEU A 463 -21.52 -16.79 -11.03
CA LEU A 463 -21.06 -17.54 -9.87
C LEU A 463 -21.35 -19.04 -10.00
N LYS A 464 -22.52 -19.43 -10.48
CA LYS A 464 -22.86 -20.84 -10.77
C LYS A 464 -21.92 -21.42 -11.82
N ASP A 465 -21.69 -20.69 -12.90
CA ASP A 465 -20.80 -21.10 -14.00
C ASP A 465 -19.32 -21.22 -13.58
N ALA A 466 -18.92 -20.50 -12.53
CA ALA A 466 -17.61 -20.61 -11.89
C ALA A 466 -17.47 -21.86 -10.98
N GLY A 467 -18.54 -22.62 -10.76
CA GLY A 467 -18.56 -23.85 -9.98
C GLY A 467 -19.08 -23.70 -8.54
N PHE A 468 -19.64 -22.55 -8.19
CA PHE A 468 -20.24 -22.36 -6.86
C PHE A 468 -21.61 -23.05 -6.75
N ASP A 469 -21.84 -23.58 -5.55
CA ASP A 469 -23.13 -24.14 -5.12
C ASP A 469 -23.91 -23.16 -4.24
N GLU A 470 -25.17 -23.46 -3.98
CA GLU A 470 -26.04 -22.69 -3.07
C GLU A 470 -25.99 -21.17 -3.36
N VAL A 471 -25.99 -20.81 -4.66
CA VAL A 471 -25.90 -19.41 -5.08
C VAL A 471 -27.21 -18.69 -4.79
N VAL A 472 -27.13 -17.70 -3.90
CA VAL A 472 -28.21 -16.76 -3.59
C VAL A 472 -27.87 -15.43 -4.23
N ALA A 473 -28.75 -14.89 -5.06
CA ALA A 473 -28.62 -13.59 -5.70
C ALA A 473 -29.86 -12.75 -5.32
N GLU A 474 -29.65 -11.75 -4.48
CA GLU A 474 -30.73 -10.91 -3.95
C GLU A 474 -30.69 -9.51 -4.57
N ASP A 475 -31.79 -9.03 -5.12
CA ASP A 475 -31.94 -7.62 -5.48
C ASP A 475 -32.21 -6.79 -4.22
N ARG A 476 -31.26 -5.96 -3.84
CA ARG A 476 -31.29 -5.08 -2.67
C ARG A 476 -31.58 -3.62 -3.04
N THR A 477 -32.10 -3.34 -4.23
CA THR A 477 -32.31 -1.98 -4.72
C THR A 477 -33.23 -1.17 -3.82
N ASN A 478 -34.30 -1.78 -3.25
CA ASN A 478 -35.15 -1.07 -2.30
C ASN A 478 -34.44 -0.65 -1.01
N GLN A 479 -33.50 -1.48 -0.52
CA GLN A 479 -32.64 -1.14 0.61
C GLN A 479 -31.65 -0.05 0.21
N PHE A 480 -31.07 -0.15 -0.99
CA PHE A 480 -30.15 0.81 -1.53
C PHE A 480 -30.74 2.23 -1.57
N VAL A 481 -31.95 2.39 -2.11
CA VAL A 481 -32.66 3.69 -2.13
C VAL A 481 -32.84 4.26 -0.71
N LYS A 482 -33.20 3.43 0.27
CA LYS A 482 -33.35 3.87 1.66
C LYS A 482 -32.00 4.31 2.27
N VAL A 483 -30.93 3.58 1.98
CA VAL A 483 -29.58 3.90 2.44
C VAL A 483 -29.12 5.22 1.82
N LEU A 484 -29.25 5.39 0.50
CA LEU A 484 -28.90 6.62 -0.20
C LEU A 484 -29.67 7.84 0.36
N GLN A 485 -30.97 7.69 0.62
CA GLN A 485 -31.78 8.77 1.19
C GLN A 485 -31.28 9.17 2.59
N ARG A 486 -30.97 8.18 3.43
CA ARG A 486 -30.42 8.44 4.78
C ARG A 486 -29.08 9.16 4.69
N GLU A 487 -28.16 8.66 3.88
CA GLU A 487 -26.84 9.24 3.68
C GLU A 487 -26.93 10.69 3.16
N LEU A 488 -27.82 10.93 2.19
CA LEU A 488 -28.07 12.28 1.66
C LEU A 488 -28.61 13.21 2.75
N ASN A 489 -29.61 12.76 3.52
CA ASN A 489 -30.19 13.57 4.60
C ASN A 489 -29.15 13.96 5.65
N GLU A 490 -28.25 13.04 6.02
CA GLU A 490 -27.17 13.35 7.00
C GLU A 490 -26.17 14.35 6.45
N VAL A 491 -25.79 14.24 5.17
CA VAL A 491 -24.89 15.22 4.54
C VAL A 491 -25.56 16.59 4.41
N GLU A 492 -26.82 16.65 4.00
CA GLU A 492 -27.57 17.92 3.88
C GLU A 492 -27.79 18.59 5.24
N LYS A 493 -28.03 17.82 6.30
CA LYS A 493 -28.17 18.32 7.67
C LYS A 493 -26.87 18.93 8.18
N ASP A 494 -25.71 18.41 7.78
CA ASP A 494 -24.39 18.83 8.26
C ASP A 494 -23.62 19.67 7.22
N LYS A 495 -24.36 20.34 6.33
CA LYS A 495 -23.82 21.12 5.20
C LYS A 495 -22.70 22.06 5.59
N GLU A 496 -22.90 22.87 6.64
CA GLU A 496 -21.94 23.90 7.05
C GLU A 496 -20.60 23.27 7.50
N ALA A 497 -20.65 22.21 8.31
CA ALA A 497 -19.47 21.50 8.75
C ALA A 497 -18.79 20.75 7.59
N PHE A 498 -19.55 20.22 6.63
CA PHE A 498 -18.98 19.61 5.44
C PHE A 498 -18.20 20.63 4.61
N ILE A 499 -18.80 21.81 4.33
CA ILE A 499 -18.14 22.87 3.55
C ILE A 499 -16.90 23.40 4.29
N GLN A 500 -16.94 23.52 5.61
CA GLN A 500 -15.79 23.95 6.41
C GLN A 500 -14.61 22.96 6.32
N ASN A 501 -14.88 21.67 6.29
CA ASN A 501 -13.86 20.61 6.24
C ASN A 501 -13.32 20.36 4.83
N PHE A 502 -14.11 20.64 3.82
CA PHE A 502 -13.78 20.39 2.40
C PHE A 502 -13.96 21.67 1.60
N SER A 503 -15.01 21.75 0.75
CA SER A 503 -15.38 22.93 0.00
C SER A 503 -16.86 22.92 -0.37
N GLU A 504 -17.40 24.03 -0.84
CA GLU A 504 -18.77 24.08 -1.39
C GLU A 504 -18.89 23.29 -2.69
N GLU A 505 -17.86 23.28 -3.52
CA GLU A 505 -17.80 22.45 -4.74
C GLU A 505 -17.88 20.96 -4.38
N ASP A 506 -17.06 20.50 -3.43
CA ASP A 506 -17.08 19.13 -2.93
C ASP A 506 -18.45 18.71 -2.36
N TYR A 507 -19.11 19.62 -1.65
CA TYR A 507 -20.46 19.37 -1.13
C TYR A 507 -21.46 19.19 -2.28
N ASN A 508 -21.44 20.08 -3.26
CA ASN A 508 -22.35 20.04 -4.41
C ASN A 508 -22.14 18.77 -5.24
N ASP A 509 -20.88 18.35 -5.43
CA ASP A 509 -20.52 17.12 -6.15
C ASP A 509 -21.08 15.88 -5.44
N ILE A 510 -20.92 15.78 -4.12
CA ILE A 510 -21.44 14.66 -3.34
C ILE A 510 -22.96 14.63 -3.36
N VAL A 511 -23.61 15.73 -3.04
CA VAL A 511 -25.09 15.83 -3.03
C VAL A 511 -25.69 15.55 -4.40
N GLY A 512 -25.11 16.14 -5.44
CA GLY A 512 -25.51 15.91 -6.84
C GLY A 512 -25.36 14.44 -7.24
N GLY A 513 -24.23 13.82 -6.90
CA GLY A 513 -23.96 12.40 -7.15
C GLY A 513 -24.95 11.46 -6.46
N TRP A 514 -25.29 11.72 -5.19
CA TRP A 514 -26.28 10.93 -4.44
C TRP A 514 -27.70 11.09 -5.01
N LYS A 515 -28.13 12.31 -5.33
CA LYS A 515 -29.42 12.57 -5.97
C LYS A 515 -29.53 11.86 -7.32
N ALA A 516 -28.52 11.93 -8.16
CA ALA A 516 -28.51 11.23 -9.45
C ALA A 516 -28.56 9.71 -9.27
N LYS A 517 -27.85 9.16 -8.30
CA LYS A 517 -27.86 7.73 -7.95
C LYS A 517 -29.25 7.29 -7.47
N MET A 518 -29.89 8.10 -6.62
CA MET A 518 -31.28 7.84 -6.16
C MET A 518 -32.28 7.83 -7.31
N ILE A 519 -32.19 8.77 -8.25
CA ILE A 519 -33.08 8.82 -9.42
C ILE A 519 -32.94 7.53 -10.23
N ARG A 520 -31.71 7.14 -10.60
CA ARG A 520 -31.46 5.91 -11.37
C ARG A 520 -31.89 4.64 -10.62
N SER A 521 -31.72 4.60 -9.30
CA SER A 521 -32.13 3.43 -8.51
C SER A 521 -33.63 3.37 -8.30
N SER A 522 -34.29 4.50 -8.11
CA SER A 522 -35.78 4.58 -7.98
C SER A 522 -36.50 4.28 -9.31
N SER A 523 -35.89 4.63 -10.46
CA SER A 523 -36.41 4.22 -11.78
C SER A 523 -36.16 2.74 -12.08
N GLY A 524 -35.37 2.06 -11.25
CA GLY A 524 -34.98 0.66 -11.40
C GLY A 524 -33.89 0.40 -12.43
N GLU A 525 -33.27 1.42 -12.96
CA GLU A 525 -32.21 1.31 -13.95
C GLU A 525 -30.89 0.88 -13.31
N GLN A 526 -30.48 1.56 -12.21
CA GLN A 526 -29.36 1.14 -11.37
C GLN A 526 -29.88 0.22 -10.26
N ARG A 527 -29.22 -0.89 -10.04
CA ARG A 527 -29.59 -1.91 -9.06
C ARG A 527 -28.45 -2.11 -8.06
N TRP A 528 -28.77 -2.77 -6.97
CA TRP A 528 -27.80 -3.22 -5.97
C TRP A 528 -28.01 -4.68 -5.66
N GLY A 529 -27.03 -5.52 -5.91
CA GLY A 529 -27.08 -6.95 -5.70
C GLY A 529 -26.35 -7.37 -4.42
N LEU A 530 -26.86 -8.41 -3.77
CA LEU A 530 -26.16 -9.15 -2.73
C LEU A 530 -26.07 -10.61 -3.17
N PHE A 531 -24.86 -11.13 -3.23
CA PHE A 531 -24.56 -12.48 -3.71
C PHE A 531 -23.86 -13.27 -2.62
N ILE A 532 -24.37 -14.45 -2.32
CA ILE A 532 -23.75 -15.39 -1.39
C ILE A 532 -23.69 -16.73 -2.10
N ALA A 533 -22.54 -17.37 -2.07
CA ALA A 533 -22.37 -18.68 -2.67
C ALA A 533 -21.37 -19.52 -1.85
N LYS A 534 -21.41 -20.83 -2.02
CA LYS A 534 -20.60 -21.78 -1.27
C LYS A 534 -19.84 -22.69 -2.21
N LYS A 535 -18.62 -23.00 -1.87
CA LYS A 535 -17.86 -24.10 -2.51
C LYS A 535 -18.17 -25.39 -1.77
N LYS A 536 -18.62 -26.43 -2.49
CA LYS A 536 -18.77 -27.79 -1.94
C LYS A 536 -17.45 -28.45 -1.63
#